data_1c20261fc91a4427ba6e1366df7db920
#
_entry.id   1c20261fc91a4427ba6e1366df7db920
#
_cell.length_a   1.000
_cell.length_b   1.000
_cell.length_c   1.000
_cell.angle_alpha   90.00
_cell.angle_beta   90.00
_cell.angle_gamma   90.00
#
_symmetry.space_group_name_H-M   'P 1'
#
loop_
_entity.id
_entity.type
_entity.pdbx_description
1 polymer ?
#
loop_
_entity_poly.entity_id
_entity_poly.type
_entity_poly.pdbx_seq_one_letter_code
_entity_poly.pdbx_strand_id
1 'polypeptide(L)'
;NLEAEQEKGNALISEFCSNANAKGLKVMMDIVVNHTSFDSELLMTNSYWYEHDNDGEIKKPGTLEDGHFIEWGDLLQLDNLSKDLDTRREIWKYWRDYLTYYIELGVKGFRCDAAYMVPTELWKFLIPEIKKQNPEIIFIAETLNCKPEKIKELSAAGFDFVMNSIKWWNYKDHWFMMDYSKWMGTANSLAFPENHDTERFAKEYGTKDKAIAIYAIQSYFSSSIAITTGFEYGFTKKIDVVTTNPLDWEEGTYDITNEIKGINKTKSTYKILQEDSKVYIYDFHNNKVFGYIRESNDGEENILVIANLCETEGVEFYVPNLYNLLRSERVLDISHGHRMERVADEINYYLQPNEVKIFYAKKGE
;
A
#
# COMPACT_ATOMS: atom_id res chain seq x y z
N ASN A 1 33.31 18.00 11.56
CA ASN A 1 32.86 18.98 10.62
C ASN A 1 31.55 18.50 9.97
N LEU A 2 30.46 19.21 10.19
CA LEU A 2 29.12 18.85 9.73
C LEU A 2 29.08 18.61 8.20
N GLU A 3 29.76 19.45 7.41
CA GLU A 3 29.82 19.26 5.95
C GLU A 3 30.45 17.93 5.53
N ALA A 4 31.54 17.52 6.19
CA ALA A 4 32.18 16.24 5.89
C ALA A 4 31.33 15.04 6.32
N GLU A 5 30.55 15.17 7.38
CA GLU A 5 29.59 14.14 7.81
C GLU A 5 28.41 14.04 6.83
N GLN A 6 27.93 15.17 6.34
CA GLN A 6 26.86 15.22 5.33
C GLN A 6 27.34 14.61 4.00
N GLU A 7 28.54 14.99 3.52
CA GLU A 7 29.13 14.39 2.31
C GLU A 7 29.27 12.87 2.42
N LYS A 8 29.71 12.37 3.58
CA LYS A 8 29.80 10.95 3.85
C LYS A 8 28.42 10.28 3.86
N GLY A 9 27.42 10.90 4.50
CA GLY A 9 26.04 10.42 4.51
C GLY A 9 25.46 10.34 3.09
N ASN A 10 25.66 11.37 2.29
CA ASN A 10 25.22 11.42 0.89
C ASN A 10 25.85 10.30 0.04
N ALA A 11 27.15 10.08 0.21
CA ALA A 11 27.86 9.01 -0.48
C ALA A 11 27.27 7.63 -0.13
N LEU A 12 26.96 7.38 1.13
CA LEU A 12 26.34 6.14 1.59
C LEU A 12 24.93 5.93 1.00
N ILE A 13 24.10 6.98 0.96
CA ILE A 13 22.77 6.93 0.34
C ILE A 13 22.89 6.64 -1.15
N SER A 14 23.78 7.32 -1.86
CA SER A 14 23.99 7.11 -3.29
C SER A 14 24.50 5.72 -3.60
N GLU A 15 25.43 5.20 -2.80
CA GLU A 15 25.93 3.83 -2.91
C GLU A 15 24.81 2.82 -2.68
N PHE A 16 23.99 3.01 -1.64
CA PHE A 16 22.85 2.15 -1.34
C PHE A 16 21.85 2.13 -2.50
N CYS A 17 21.45 3.30 -3.03
CA CYS A 17 20.55 3.42 -4.17
C CYS A 17 21.13 2.73 -5.42
N SER A 18 22.42 2.91 -5.69
CA SER A 18 23.12 2.27 -6.81
C SER A 18 23.13 0.76 -6.68
N ASN A 19 23.48 0.24 -5.50
CA ASN A 19 23.50 -1.20 -5.21
C ASN A 19 22.12 -1.84 -5.31
N ALA A 20 21.07 -1.17 -4.84
CA ALA A 20 19.69 -1.60 -4.99
C ALA A 20 19.28 -1.66 -6.47
N ASN A 21 19.58 -0.59 -7.23
CA ASN A 21 19.28 -0.51 -8.65
C ASN A 21 19.99 -1.60 -9.47
N ALA A 22 21.24 -1.92 -9.14
CA ALA A 22 21.99 -3.01 -9.77
C ALA A 22 21.33 -4.40 -9.54
N LYS A 23 20.50 -4.54 -8.52
CA LYS A 23 19.68 -5.72 -8.22
C LYS A 23 18.26 -5.62 -8.79
N GLY A 24 17.93 -4.58 -9.55
CA GLY A 24 16.59 -4.32 -10.09
C GLY A 24 15.59 -3.74 -9.08
N LEU A 25 16.08 -3.24 -7.94
CA LEU A 25 15.26 -2.62 -6.89
C LEU A 25 15.35 -1.09 -6.99
N LYS A 26 14.25 -0.41 -6.71
CA LYS A 26 14.20 1.05 -6.62
C LYS A 26 14.03 1.46 -5.16
N VAL A 27 14.88 2.34 -4.68
CA VAL A 27 14.79 2.87 -3.31
C VAL A 27 13.74 3.97 -3.27
N MET A 28 12.85 3.90 -2.30
CA MET A 28 11.89 4.94 -1.95
C MET A 28 12.17 5.43 -0.53
N MET A 29 11.87 6.69 -0.28
CA MET A 29 11.95 7.29 1.06
C MET A 29 10.57 7.58 1.61
N ASP A 30 10.44 7.48 2.92
CA ASP A 30 9.33 8.06 3.65
C ASP A 30 9.55 9.57 3.79
N ILE A 31 8.51 10.37 3.54
CA ILE A 31 8.57 11.82 3.69
C ILE A 31 7.41 12.31 4.55
N VAL A 32 7.75 13.05 5.61
CA VAL A 32 6.80 13.67 6.52
C VAL A 32 6.79 15.17 6.30
N VAL A 33 5.76 15.68 5.65
CA VAL A 33 5.65 17.14 5.37
C VAL A 33 4.59 17.83 6.22
N ASN A 34 3.81 17.05 7.00
CA ASN A 34 2.78 17.61 7.87
C ASN A 34 3.34 18.22 9.17
N HIS A 35 4.40 17.65 9.69
CA HIS A 35 4.94 18.01 11.00
C HIS A 35 6.44 17.72 11.09
N THR A 36 7.06 18.20 12.16
CA THR A 36 8.43 17.84 12.55
C THR A 36 8.48 17.49 14.02
N SER A 37 9.59 16.92 14.49
CA SER A 37 9.88 16.81 15.92
C SER A 37 10.05 18.19 16.54
N PHE A 38 9.77 18.30 17.83
CA PHE A 38 9.95 19.54 18.60
C PHE A 38 11.42 20.01 18.70
N ASP A 39 12.38 19.13 18.47
CA ASP A 39 13.82 19.44 18.46
C ASP A 39 14.39 19.60 17.04
N SER A 40 13.53 19.75 16.04
CA SER A 40 13.92 19.94 14.64
C SER A 40 14.71 21.25 14.45
N GLU A 41 15.78 21.19 13.66
CA GLU A 41 16.52 22.40 13.23
C GLU A 41 15.63 23.40 12.46
N LEU A 42 14.58 22.93 11.79
CA LEU A 42 13.60 23.78 11.13
C LEU A 42 12.87 24.69 12.13
N LEU A 43 12.57 24.19 13.32
CA LEU A 43 11.96 25.02 14.35
C LEU A 43 12.90 26.15 14.81
N MET A 44 14.18 25.85 14.95
CA MET A 44 15.16 26.82 15.39
C MET A 44 15.42 27.92 14.36
N THR A 45 15.37 27.57 13.09
CA THR A 45 15.72 28.48 11.97
C THR A 45 14.49 29.17 11.36
N ASN A 46 13.33 28.53 11.38
CA ASN A 46 12.12 28.92 10.67
C ASN A 46 10.85 28.73 11.53
N SER A 47 10.87 29.17 12.80
CA SER A 47 9.73 28.99 13.71
C SER A 47 8.40 29.55 13.17
N TYR A 48 8.44 30.55 12.30
CA TYR A 48 7.27 31.13 11.63
C TYR A 48 6.64 30.22 10.54
N TRP A 49 7.26 29.06 10.25
CA TRP A 49 6.69 28.06 9.37
C TRP A 49 5.67 27.14 10.07
N TYR A 50 5.53 27.27 11.40
CA TYR A 50 4.65 26.41 12.17
C TYR A 50 3.28 27.05 12.40
N GLU A 51 2.25 26.23 12.45
CA GLU A 51 0.90 26.68 12.73
C GLU A 51 0.76 27.03 14.22
N HIS A 52 0.15 28.18 14.51
CA HIS A 52 -0.09 28.62 15.88
C HIS A 52 -1.59 28.56 16.21
N ASP A 53 -1.90 28.28 17.45
CA ASP A 53 -3.26 28.37 17.98
C ASP A 53 -3.63 29.81 18.36
N ASN A 54 -4.82 29.98 18.95
CA ASN A 54 -5.33 31.28 19.36
C ASN A 54 -4.55 31.90 20.55
N ASP A 55 -3.83 31.09 21.32
CA ASP A 55 -3.03 31.50 22.46
C ASP A 55 -1.58 31.80 22.06
N GLY A 56 -1.24 31.57 20.77
CA GLY A 56 0.08 31.80 20.20
C GLY A 56 1.05 30.64 20.38
N GLU A 57 0.61 29.51 20.88
CA GLU A 57 1.40 28.29 21.00
C GLU A 57 1.41 27.52 19.65
N ILE A 58 2.52 26.83 19.36
CA ILE A 58 2.62 26.00 18.14
C ILE A 58 1.68 24.79 18.27
N LYS A 59 0.85 24.60 17.27
CA LYS A 59 -0.08 23.47 17.22
C LYS A 59 0.67 22.14 17.13
N LYS A 60 0.09 21.12 17.77
CA LYS A 60 0.51 19.74 17.66
C LYS A 60 -0.41 19.01 16.68
N PRO A 61 0.13 18.17 15.80
CA PRO A 61 -0.68 17.28 14.97
C PRO A 61 -1.33 16.20 15.86
N GLY A 62 -2.34 15.53 15.33
CA GLY A 62 -3.02 14.45 16.05
C GLY A 62 -4.07 13.79 15.17
N THR A 63 -4.70 12.76 15.70
CA THR A 63 -5.77 12.01 15.05
C THR A 63 -7.04 11.98 15.89
N LEU A 64 -8.17 11.68 15.25
CA LEU A 64 -9.43 11.43 15.94
C LEU A 64 -9.58 9.92 16.16
N GLU A 65 -9.62 9.52 17.44
CA GLU A 65 -9.88 8.15 17.84
C GLU A 65 -11.14 8.14 18.74
N ASP A 66 -12.13 7.36 18.38
CA ASP A 66 -13.43 7.26 19.10
C ASP A 66 -14.08 8.63 19.41
N GLY A 67 -13.88 9.61 18.52
CA GLY A 67 -14.40 10.97 18.66
C GLY A 67 -13.57 11.89 19.57
N HIS A 68 -12.46 11.43 20.10
CA HIS A 68 -11.51 12.21 20.87
C HIS A 68 -10.29 12.55 20.03
N PHE A 69 -9.84 13.82 20.10
CA PHE A 69 -8.59 14.22 19.44
C PHE A 69 -7.41 13.80 20.32
N ILE A 70 -6.54 12.96 19.74
CA ILE A 70 -5.31 12.50 20.38
C ILE A 70 -4.13 13.24 19.75
N GLU A 71 -3.51 14.12 20.54
CA GLU A 71 -2.32 14.85 20.11
C GLU A 71 -1.08 13.94 20.06
N TRP A 72 -0.24 14.13 19.06
CA TRP A 72 1.10 13.54 19.00
C TRP A 72 2.08 14.49 19.71
N GLY A 73 2.33 14.19 20.98
CA GLY A 73 2.84 15.14 21.98
C GLY A 73 4.25 15.69 21.73
N ASP A 74 5.07 15.02 20.94
CA ASP A 74 6.47 15.40 20.62
C ASP A 74 6.63 15.98 19.20
N LEU A 75 5.50 16.23 18.51
CA LEU A 75 5.47 16.72 17.15
C LEU A 75 4.86 18.13 17.08
N LEU A 76 5.29 18.91 16.08
CA LEU A 76 4.83 20.27 15.83
C LEU A 76 4.36 20.41 14.38
N GLN A 77 3.19 21.00 14.18
CA GLN A 77 2.53 21.10 12.89
C GLN A 77 3.06 22.25 12.04
N LEU A 78 3.42 21.97 10.79
CA LEU A 78 3.82 22.97 9.80
C LEU A 78 2.59 23.66 9.19
N ASP A 79 2.67 24.98 9.00
CA ASP A 79 1.65 25.79 8.31
C ASP A 79 1.82 25.74 6.79
N ASN A 80 1.68 24.55 6.23
CA ASN A 80 1.84 24.29 4.79
C ASN A 80 0.88 25.10 3.90
N LEU A 81 -0.14 25.74 4.48
CA LEU A 81 -1.09 26.60 3.78
C LEU A 81 -1.14 28.00 4.40
N SER A 82 0.00 28.50 4.87
CA SER A 82 0.10 29.81 5.49
C SER A 82 -0.65 30.89 4.71
N LYS A 83 -1.34 31.77 5.43
CA LYS A 83 -2.01 32.94 4.84
C LYS A 83 -1.01 33.94 4.32
N ASP A 84 0.19 34.01 4.91
CA ASP A 84 1.32 34.74 4.37
C ASP A 84 1.88 34.00 3.15
N LEU A 85 1.74 34.63 1.97
CA LEU A 85 2.13 34.03 0.70
C LEU A 85 3.63 33.83 0.56
N ASP A 86 4.44 34.66 1.21
CA ASP A 86 5.89 34.56 1.13
C ASP A 86 6.36 33.36 1.99
N THR A 87 5.87 33.25 3.22
CA THR A 87 6.09 32.06 4.08
C THR A 87 5.65 30.76 3.38
N ARG A 88 4.45 30.77 2.77
CA ARG A 88 3.97 29.60 2.01
C ARG A 88 4.91 29.21 0.88
N ARG A 89 5.40 30.18 0.10
CA ARG A 89 6.36 29.94 -1.01
C ARG A 89 7.68 29.37 -0.50
N GLU A 90 8.16 29.85 0.64
CA GLU A 90 9.40 29.36 1.26
C GLU A 90 9.24 27.89 1.67
N ILE A 91 8.16 27.52 2.36
CA ILE A 91 7.86 26.14 2.77
C ILE A 91 7.75 25.24 1.54
N TRP A 92 7.00 25.64 0.52
CA TRP A 92 6.79 24.85 -0.68
C TRP A 92 8.08 24.67 -1.50
N LYS A 93 8.88 25.73 -1.57
CA LYS A 93 10.21 25.67 -2.20
C LYS A 93 11.13 24.73 -1.43
N TYR A 94 11.15 24.78 -0.10
CA TYR A 94 11.95 23.90 0.74
C TYR A 94 11.61 22.42 0.46
N TRP A 95 10.34 22.06 0.45
CA TRP A 95 9.93 20.69 0.17
C TRP A 95 10.28 20.22 -1.24
N ARG A 96 10.13 21.09 -2.25
CA ARG A 96 10.57 20.78 -3.61
C ARG A 96 12.07 20.51 -3.66
N ASP A 97 12.86 21.38 -3.05
CA ASP A 97 14.32 21.30 -3.06
C ASP A 97 14.79 20.07 -2.26
N TYR A 98 14.11 19.74 -1.15
CA TYR A 98 14.32 18.53 -0.36
C TYR A 98 14.11 17.26 -1.19
N LEU A 99 13.00 17.15 -1.88
CA LEU A 99 12.71 16.01 -2.76
C LEU A 99 13.74 15.89 -3.88
N THR A 100 14.07 17.00 -4.53
CA THR A 100 15.06 17.05 -5.61
C THR A 100 16.42 16.58 -5.14
N TYR A 101 16.86 17.01 -3.97
CA TYR A 101 18.11 16.60 -3.37
C TYR A 101 18.23 15.07 -3.22
N TYR A 102 17.21 14.39 -2.69
CA TYR A 102 17.25 12.93 -2.55
C TYR A 102 17.11 12.19 -3.88
N ILE A 103 16.40 12.77 -4.86
CA ILE A 103 16.36 12.23 -6.22
C ILE A 103 17.75 12.25 -6.84
N GLU A 104 18.52 13.31 -6.67
CA GLU A 104 19.89 13.41 -7.14
C GLU A 104 20.82 12.39 -6.49
N LEU A 105 20.55 12.00 -5.25
CA LEU A 105 21.24 10.91 -4.56
C LEU A 105 20.80 9.50 -5.02
N GLY A 106 19.79 9.38 -5.89
CA GLY A 106 19.37 8.13 -6.49
C GLY A 106 18.05 7.57 -5.99
N VAL A 107 17.32 8.27 -5.12
CA VAL A 107 15.95 7.89 -4.69
C VAL A 107 15.00 7.92 -5.88
N LYS A 108 14.11 6.93 -5.98
CA LYS A 108 13.18 6.71 -7.10
C LYS A 108 11.71 6.83 -6.73
N GLY A 109 11.41 7.25 -5.51
CA GLY A 109 10.04 7.50 -5.10
C GLY A 109 9.92 7.93 -3.65
N PHE A 110 8.72 8.32 -3.27
CA PHE A 110 8.40 8.78 -1.92
C PHE A 110 7.08 8.17 -1.44
N ARG A 111 7.09 7.61 -0.23
CA ARG A 111 5.86 7.35 0.53
C ARG A 111 5.60 8.59 1.37
N CYS A 112 4.46 9.23 1.16
CA CYS A 112 4.09 10.46 1.83
C CYS A 112 3.24 10.13 3.05
N ASP A 113 3.83 10.33 4.23
CA ASP A 113 3.22 10.09 5.52
C ASP A 113 2.02 11.01 5.74
N ALA A 114 0.93 10.46 6.30
CA ALA A 114 -0.29 11.19 6.58
C ALA A 114 -0.68 12.19 5.46
N ALA A 115 -0.54 11.77 4.19
CA ALA A 115 -0.74 12.64 3.03
C ALA A 115 -2.10 13.35 3.03
N TYR A 116 -3.10 12.74 3.66
CA TYR A 116 -4.45 13.27 3.81
C TYR A 116 -4.56 14.45 4.79
N MET A 117 -3.61 14.59 5.71
CA MET A 117 -3.54 15.71 6.67
C MET A 117 -2.89 16.95 6.04
N VAL A 118 -2.07 16.74 5.01
CA VAL A 118 -1.39 17.82 4.28
C VAL A 118 -2.37 18.49 3.31
N PRO A 119 -2.36 19.83 3.18
CA PRO A 119 -3.15 20.52 2.17
C PRO A 119 -2.90 19.99 0.77
N THR A 120 -3.97 19.64 0.06
CA THR A 120 -3.89 19.06 -1.30
C THR A 120 -3.21 20.01 -2.30
N GLU A 121 -3.26 21.31 -2.05
CA GLU A 121 -2.61 22.36 -2.84
C GLU A 121 -1.09 22.20 -2.87
N LEU A 122 -0.48 21.80 -1.75
CA LEU A 122 0.96 21.50 -1.70
C LEU A 122 1.30 20.31 -2.60
N TRP A 123 0.53 19.23 -2.55
CA TRP A 123 0.73 18.06 -3.41
C TRP A 123 0.55 18.40 -4.89
N LYS A 124 -0.46 19.21 -5.23
CA LYS A 124 -0.68 19.73 -6.60
C LYS A 124 0.46 20.60 -7.11
N PHE A 125 1.23 21.19 -6.24
CA PHE A 125 2.46 21.89 -6.58
C PHE A 125 3.65 20.94 -6.69
N LEU A 126 3.92 20.15 -5.65
CA LEU A 126 5.14 19.33 -5.55
C LEU A 126 5.22 18.24 -6.61
N ILE A 127 4.15 17.44 -6.75
CA ILE A 127 4.19 16.24 -7.61
C ILE A 127 4.41 16.62 -9.08
N PRO A 128 3.65 17.55 -9.68
CA PRO A 128 3.90 17.95 -11.07
C PRO A 128 5.28 18.61 -11.28
N GLU A 129 5.77 19.43 -10.33
CA GLU A 129 7.08 20.05 -10.44
C GLU A 129 8.22 19.01 -10.45
N ILE A 130 8.13 17.99 -9.58
CA ILE A 130 9.11 16.91 -9.55
C ILE A 130 9.00 16.04 -10.82
N LYS A 131 7.79 15.63 -11.20
CA LYS A 131 7.58 14.74 -12.37
C LYS A 131 7.91 15.42 -13.71
N LYS A 132 7.89 16.73 -13.79
CA LYS A 132 8.30 17.48 -14.98
C LYS A 132 9.75 17.21 -15.37
N GLN A 133 10.64 17.04 -14.40
CA GLN A 133 12.05 16.77 -14.61
C GLN A 133 12.38 15.28 -14.45
N ASN A 134 11.64 14.57 -13.61
CA ASN A 134 11.86 13.20 -13.23
C ASN A 134 10.54 12.40 -13.33
N PRO A 135 10.03 12.09 -14.54
CA PRO A 135 8.72 11.50 -14.75
C PRO A 135 8.57 10.08 -14.17
N GLU A 136 9.70 9.40 -13.90
CA GLU A 136 9.74 8.06 -13.34
C GLU A 136 9.59 8.02 -11.81
N ILE A 137 9.61 9.16 -11.13
CA ILE A 137 9.49 9.22 -9.67
C ILE A 137 8.04 8.84 -9.27
N ILE A 138 7.94 7.91 -8.34
CA ILE A 138 6.67 7.39 -7.83
C ILE A 138 6.32 8.06 -6.50
N PHE A 139 5.08 8.51 -6.38
CA PHE A 139 4.51 9.03 -5.14
C PHE A 139 3.42 8.11 -4.62
N ILE A 140 3.56 7.65 -3.38
CA ILE A 140 2.57 6.86 -2.67
C ILE A 140 1.97 7.70 -1.54
N ALA A 141 0.66 7.89 -1.55
CA ALA A 141 -0.04 8.54 -0.44
C ALA A 141 -0.42 7.52 0.63
N GLU A 142 -0.04 7.77 1.86
CA GLU A 142 -0.72 7.13 2.97
C GLU A 142 -2.13 7.73 3.10
N THR A 143 -3.14 6.85 3.04
CA THR A 143 -4.56 7.23 3.01
C THR A 143 -5.40 6.37 3.95
N LEU A 144 -4.77 5.85 5.01
CA LEU A 144 -5.43 4.98 5.97
C LEU A 144 -6.51 5.74 6.73
N ASN A 145 -7.69 5.13 6.86
CA ASN A 145 -8.87 5.74 7.49
C ASN A 145 -9.36 7.05 6.84
N CYS A 146 -8.99 7.30 5.58
CA CYS A 146 -9.45 8.48 4.82
C CYS A 146 -10.84 8.28 4.25
N LYS A 147 -11.58 9.39 4.16
CA LYS A 147 -12.82 9.42 3.38
C LYS A 147 -12.52 9.25 1.88
N PRO A 148 -13.38 8.56 1.12
CA PRO A 148 -13.20 8.36 -0.33
C PRO A 148 -12.99 9.65 -1.12
N GLU A 149 -13.63 10.74 -0.72
CA GLU A 149 -13.50 12.06 -1.35
C GLU A 149 -12.06 12.59 -1.25
N LYS A 150 -11.42 12.40 -0.07
CA LYS A 150 -10.03 12.83 0.14
C LYS A 150 -9.06 11.98 -0.68
N ILE A 151 -9.31 10.68 -0.82
CA ILE A 151 -8.53 9.80 -1.69
C ILE A 151 -8.57 10.29 -3.15
N LYS A 152 -9.77 10.68 -3.64
CA LYS A 152 -9.93 11.27 -4.98
C LYS A 152 -9.15 12.59 -5.15
N GLU A 153 -9.18 13.45 -4.14
CA GLU A 153 -8.42 14.70 -4.16
C GLU A 153 -6.91 14.45 -4.28
N LEU A 154 -6.39 13.50 -3.49
CA LEU A 154 -4.97 13.12 -3.54
C LEU A 154 -4.60 12.49 -4.89
N SER A 155 -5.44 11.60 -5.38
CA SER A 155 -5.27 11.02 -6.72
C SER A 155 -5.20 12.10 -7.80
N ALA A 156 -6.10 13.09 -7.74
CA ALA A 156 -6.12 14.22 -8.67
C ALA A 156 -4.90 15.17 -8.49
N ALA A 157 -4.20 15.12 -7.35
CA ALA A 157 -2.96 15.85 -7.14
C ALA A 157 -1.75 15.18 -7.81
N GLY A 158 -1.88 13.93 -8.29
CA GLY A 158 -0.88 13.23 -9.08
C GLY A 158 -0.17 12.09 -8.36
N PHE A 159 -0.66 11.63 -7.21
CA PHE A 159 -0.18 10.41 -6.58
C PHE A 159 -0.37 9.20 -7.50
N ASP A 160 0.65 8.35 -7.59
CA ASP A 160 0.63 7.13 -8.40
C ASP A 160 -0.11 6.00 -7.69
N PHE A 161 0.03 5.94 -6.36
CA PHE A 161 -0.60 4.93 -5.51
C PHE A 161 -1.20 5.56 -4.26
N VAL A 162 -2.26 4.93 -3.78
CA VAL A 162 -2.89 5.22 -2.49
C VAL A 162 -2.94 3.94 -1.65
N MET A 163 -2.62 4.02 -0.37
CA MET A 163 -2.69 2.85 0.52
C MET A 163 -4.16 2.56 0.85
N ASN A 164 -4.62 1.35 0.59
CA ASN A 164 -5.99 0.97 0.90
C ASN A 164 -6.11 0.28 2.27
N SER A 165 -7.33 0.17 2.77
CA SER A 165 -7.64 -0.39 4.08
C SER A 165 -7.99 -1.88 4.07
N ILE A 166 -7.57 -2.64 3.05
CA ILE A 166 -7.90 -4.07 2.90
C ILE A 166 -7.36 -4.94 4.06
N LYS A 167 -6.29 -4.50 4.73
CA LYS A 167 -5.75 -5.14 5.94
C LYS A 167 -6.84 -5.41 6.99
N TRP A 168 -7.76 -4.46 7.18
CA TRP A 168 -8.81 -4.53 8.19
C TRP A 168 -10.12 -5.14 7.69
N TRP A 169 -10.19 -5.50 6.42
CA TRP A 169 -11.39 -6.09 5.85
C TRP A 169 -11.52 -7.56 6.23
N ASN A 170 -12.67 -7.94 6.75
CA ASN A 170 -12.99 -9.32 7.13
C ASN A 170 -13.55 -10.17 5.97
N TYR A 171 -13.65 -9.60 4.76
CA TYR A 171 -14.19 -10.23 3.54
C TYR A 171 -15.68 -10.63 3.60
N LYS A 172 -16.37 -10.39 4.69
CA LYS A 172 -17.79 -10.71 4.88
C LYS A 172 -18.66 -9.45 4.85
N ASP A 173 -18.13 -8.34 5.38
CA ASP A 173 -18.82 -7.06 5.43
C ASP A 173 -18.61 -6.27 4.15
N HIS A 174 -19.60 -5.45 3.79
CA HIS A 174 -19.57 -4.69 2.55
C HIS A 174 -18.82 -3.35 2.64
N TRP A 175 -18.44 -2.91 3.85
CA TRP A 175 -17.91 -1.56 4.06
C TRP A 175 -16.72 -1.21 3.15
N PHE A 176 -15.75 -2.14 3.04
CA PHE A 176 -14.56 -1.91 2.23
C PHE A 176 -14.91 -1.76 0.74
N MET A 177 -15.74 -2.65 0.20
CA MET A 177 -16.17 -2.58 -1.20
C MET A 177 -16.99 -1.34 -1.50
N MET A 178 -17.81 -0.89 -0.55
CA MET A 178 -18.57 0.35 -0.69
C MET A 178 -17.65 1.56 -0.79
N ASP A 179 -16.60 1.62 0.03
CA ASP A 179 -15.64 2.71 0.00
C ASP A 179 -14.68 2.61 -1.19
N TYR A 180 -14.13 1.42 -1.47
CA TYR A 180 -13.27 1.16 -2.61
C TYR A 180 -13.96 1.54 -3.93
N SER A 181 -15.22 1.17 -4.13
CA SER A 181 -15.96 1.49 -5.35
C SER A 181 -16.12 2.99 -5.60
N LYS A 182 -16.06 3.83 -4.57
CA LYS A 182 -16.20 5.28 -4.70
C LYS A 182 -14.96 5.95 -5.29
N TRP A 183 -13.76 5.38 -5.10
CA TRP A 183 -12.50 5.98 -5.57
C TRP A 183 -11.72 5.10 -6.56
N MET A 184 -12.10 3.83 -6.71
CA MET A 184 -11.51 2.91 -7.68
C MET A 184 -11.39 3.53 -9.07
N GLY A 185 -10.26 3.30 -9.75
CA GLY A 185 -9.97 3.87 -11.08
C GLY A 185 -9.50 5.33 -11.07
N THR A 186 -9.36 5.97 -9.89
CA THR A 186 -8.77 7.31 -9.79
C THR A 186 -7.27 7.25 -9.50
N ALA A 187 -6.80 6.26 -8.75
CA ALA A 187 -5.39 5.94 -8.54
C ALA A 187 -5.22 4.43 -8.38
N ASN A 188 -3.99 3.94 -8.51
CA ASN A 188 -3.67 2.57 -8.19
C ASN A 188 -3.66 2.37 -6.67
N SER A 189 -4.09 1.18 -6.21
CA SER A 189 -4.08 0.84 -4.79
C SER A 189 -2.85 0.06 -4.38
N LEU A 190 -2.35 0.34 -3.18
CA LEU A 190 -1.31 -0.41 -2.49
C LEU A 190 -1.93 -1.12 -1.29
N ALA A 191 -1.97 -2.44 -1.35
CA ALA A 191 -2.38 -3.30 -0.23
C ALA A 191 -1.20 -3.67 0.66
N PHE A 192 -1.48 -4.09 1.88
CA PHE A 192 -0.47 -4.64 2.79
C PHE A 192 -1.14 -5.53 3.85
N PRO A 193 -0.53 -6.67 4.24
CA PRO A 193 -1.04 -7.53 5.31
C PRO A 193 -0.74 -6.98 6.71
N GLU A 194 0.35 -6.22 6.84
CA GLU A 194 0.78 -5.50 8.04
C GLU A 194 1.63 -4.28 7.64
N ASN A 195 1.77 -3.32 8.55
CA ASN A 195 2.72 -2.22 8.42
C ASN A 195 3.40 -1.93 9.79
N HIS A 196 4.22 -0.89 9.89
CA HIS A 196 4.92 -0.53 11.11
C HIS A 196 3.99 -0.06 12.24
N ASP A 197 2.77 0.42 11.94
CA ASP A 197 1.80 0.87 12.95
C ASP A 197 0.96 -0.27 13.53
N THR A 198 0.83 -1.39 12.80
CA THR A 198 0.01 -2.53 13.23
C THR A 198 0.83 -3.55 14.03
N GLU A 199 0.14 -4.44 14.72
CA GLU A 199 0.78 -5.67 15.19
C GLU A 199 1.28 -6.50 14.01
N ARG A 200 2.29 -7.35 14.28
CA ARG A 200 2.83 -8.29 13.30
C ARG A 200 1.77 -9.34 12.97
N PHE A 201 1.62 -9.64 11.70
CA PHE A 201 0.63 -10.62 11.21
C PHE A 201 0.77 -11.98 11.91
N ALA A 202 2.00 -12.47 12.07
CA ALA A 202 2.28 -13.75 12.73
C ALA A 202 1.87 -13.74 14.21
N LYS A 203 1.93 -12.59 14.90
CA LYS A 203 1.48 -12.45 16.27
C LYS A 203 -0.04 -12.42 16.38
N GLU A 204 -0.73 -11.75 15.45
CA GLU A 204 -2.20 -11.67 15.43
C GLU A 204 -2.85 -13.00 15.05
N TYR A 205 -2.29 -13.71 14.06
CA TYR A 205 -2.93 -14.84 13.41
C TYR A 205 -2.14 -16.15 13.48
N GLY A 206 -0.84 -16.10 13.66
CA GLY A 206 0.04 -17.21 14.03
C GLY A 206 0.33 -18.28 12.98
N THR A 207 -0.40 -18.35 11.85
CA THR A 207 -0.29 -19.48 10.92
C THR A 207 0.33 -19.09 9.58
N LYS A 208 1.25 -19.93 9.09
CA LYS A 208 1.88 -19.84 7.78
C LYS A 208 0.82 -19.79 6.66
N ASP A 209 -0.15 -20.72 6.69
CA ASP A 209 -1.13 -20.87 5.61
C ASP A 209 -2.04 -19.66 5.49
N LYS A 210 -2.42 -19.06 6.62
CA LYS A 210 -3.20 -17.82 6.62
C LYS A 210 -2.39 -16.64 6.07
N ALA A 211 -1.09 -16.55 6.40
CA ALA A 211 -0.23 -15.50 5.85
C ALA A 211 -0.14 -15.60 4.32
N ILE A 212 0.00 -16.81 3.77
CA ILE A 212 0.00 -17.06 2.33
C ILE A 212 -1.33 -16.67 1.71
N ALA A 213 -2.45 -17.09 2.31
CA ALA A 213 -3.79 -16.80 1.80
C ALA A 213 -4.08 -15.30 1.74
N ILE A 214 -3.83 -14.58 2.84
CA ILE A 214 -4.05 -13.12 2.91
C ILE A 214 -3.14 -12.39 1.95
N TYR A 215 -1.86 -12.77 1.85
CA TYR A 215 -0.95 -12.20 0.87
C TYR A 215 -1.45 -12.40 -0.57
N ALA A 216 -1.93 -13.61 -0.90
CA ALA A 216 -2.49 -13.93 -2.21
C ALA A 216 -3.75 -13.11 -2.51
N ILE A 217 -4.73 -13.08 -1.58
CA ILE A 217 -5.98 -12.33 -1.75
C ILE A 217 -5.68 -10.85 -1.99
N GLN A 218 -4.85 -10.24 -1.16
CA GLN A 218 -4.51 -8.82 -1.25
C GLN A 218 -3.69 -8.50 -2.52
N SER A 219 -2.74 -9.37 -2.89
CA SER A 219 -1.97 -9.26 -4.13
C SER A 219 -2.83 -9.30 -5.38
N TYR A 220 -3.83 -10.19 -5.40
CA TYR A 220 -4.70 -10.35 -6.56
C TYR A 220 -5.82 -9.32 -6.58
N PHE A 221 -6.13 -8.70 -5.44
CA PHE A 221 -7.14 -7.65 -5.34
C PHE A 221 -6.60 -6.29 -5.75
N SER A 222 -5.46 -5.88 -5.27
CA SER A 222 -4.89 -4.53 -5.47
C SER A 222 -3.86 -4.51 -6.59
N SER A 223 -3.71 -3.38 -7.26
CA SER A 223 -2.67 -3.19 -8.29
C SER A 223 -1.25 -3.36 -7.76
N SER A 224 -1.02 -3.07 -6.47
CA SER A 224 0.26 -3.23 -5.81
C SER A 224 0.12 -3.81 -4.40
N ILE A 225 1.22 -4.37 -3.88
CA ILE A 225 1.29 -4.91 -2.53
C ILE A 225 2.63 -4.56 -1.89
N ALA A 226 2.59 -4.21 -0.61
CA ALA A 226 3.76 -3.99 0.23
C ALA A 226 3.80 -5.03 1.36
N ILE A 227 5.00 -5.36 1.82
CA ILE A 227 5.22 -6.12 3.06
C ILE A 227 6.21 -5.37 3.93
N THR A 228 6.03 -5.49 5.22
CA THR A 228 7.02 -5.07 6.21
C THR A 228 8.09 -6.15 6.32
N THR A 229 9.35 -5.78 6.34
CA THR A 229 10.47 -6.73 6.52
C THR A 229 10.21 -7.66 7.71
N GLY A 230 10.34 -8.97 7.46
CA GLY A 230 10.05 -10.01 8.44
C GLY A 230 8.65 -10.62 8.34
N PHE A 231 7.70 -10.04 7.58
CA PHE A 231 6.43 -10.68 7.28
C PHE A 231 6.64 -12.04 6.60
N GLU A 232 7.56 -12.10 5.67
CA GLU A 232 7.95 -13.31 4.93
C GLU A 232 8.54 -14.41 5.80
N TYR A 233 9.03 -14.04 6.98
CA TYR A 233 9.62 -14.97 7.97
C TYR A 233 8.73 -15.19 9.20
N GLY A 234 7.56 -14.55 9.27
CA GLY A 234 6.67 -14.67 10.41
C GLY A 234 7.25 -14.07 11.69
N PHE A 235 7.82 -12.86 11.60
CA PHE A 235 8.27 -12.11 12.76
C PHE A 235 7.07 -11.69 13.62
N THR A 236 7.29 -11.72 14.94
CA THR A 236 6.25 -11.48 15.95
C THR A 236 6.47 -10.19 16.74
N LYS A 237 7.69 -9.66 16.75
CA LYS A 237 8.02 -8.42 17.43
C LYS A 237 7.55 -7.24 16.61
N LYS A 238 6.65 -6.42 17.20
CA LYS A 238 6.19 -5.17 16.56
C LYS A 238 7.39 -4.26 16.31
N ILE A 239 7.40 -3.61 15.14
CA ILE A 239 8.38 -2.57 14.83
C ILE A 239 8.04 -1.33 15.64
N ASP A 240 9.06 -0.75 16.27
CA ASP A 240 9.06 0.58 16.82
C ASP A 240 9.96 1.46 15.96
N VAL A 241 9.40 2.54 15.42
CA VAL A 241 10.09 3.38 14.43
C VAL A 241 11.29 4.15 15.02
N VAL A 242 11.39 4.23 16.34
CA VAL A 242 12.46 4.93 17.05
C VAL A 242 13.52 3.96 17.58
N THR A 243 13.09 2.85 18.17
CA THR A 243 13.98 1.98 18.95
C THR A 243 14.38 0.69 18.23
N THR A 244 13.63 0.23 17.22
CA THR A 244 13.96 -1.00 16.49
C THR A 244 15.30 -0.85 15.78
N ASN A 245 16.17 -1.82 15.95
CA ASN A 245 17.51 -1.84 15.39
C ASN A 245 17.88 -3.25 14.90
N PRO A 246 19.04 -3.46 14.22
CA PRO A 246 19.41 -4.76 13.66
C PRO A 246 19.50 -5.92 14.64
N LEU A 247 19.64 -5.66 15.96
CA LEU A 247 19.67 -6.71 17.00
C LEU A 247 18.26 -7.25 17.30
N ASP A 248 17.22 -6.58 16.83
CA ASP A 248 15.83 -7.01 16.95
C ASP A 248 15.42 -8.03 15.87
N TRP A 249 16.35 -8.44 15.00
CA TRP A 249 16.10 -9.47 14.00
C TRP A 249 15.75 -10.80 14.66
N GLU A 250 14.61 -11.40 14.25
CA GLU A 250 14.10 -12.66 14.78
C GLU A 250 14.45 -13.83 13.86
N GLU A 251 14.47 -15.06 14.40
CA GLU A 251 14.55 -16.27 13.56
C GLU A 251 13.28 -16.50 12.74
N GLY A 252 12.15 -15.94 13.21
CA GLY A 252 10.85 -16.10 12.60
C GLY A 252 10.14 -17.40 12.97
N THR A 253 8.84 -17.47 12.68
CA THR A 253 7.99 -18.62 12.98
C THR A 253 7.72 -19.51 11.76
N TYR A 254 7.92 -18.96 10.56
CA TYR A 254 7.79 -19.65 9.26
C TYR A 254 8.64 -18.94 8.21
N ASP A 255 8.76 -19.55 7.03
CA ASP A 255 9.31 -18.94 5.82
C ASP A 255 8.30 -19.14 4.67
N ILE A 256 7.86 -18.04 4.06
CA ILE A 256 6.94 -18.01 2.91
C ILE A 256 7.53 -17.27 1.71
N THR A 257 8.84 -17.12 1.65
CA THR A 257 9.52 -16.40 0.57
C THR A 257 9.27 -17.02 -0.80
N ASN A 258 9.19 -18.36 -0.88
CA ASN A 258 8.89 -19.07 -2.13
C ASN A 258 7.44 -18.86 -2.58
N GLU A 259 6.49 -18.84 -1.64
CA GLU A 259 5.08 -18.59 -1.91
C GLU A 259 4.89 -17.15 -2.39
N ILE A 260 5.47 -16.17 -1.71
CA ILE A 260 5.49 -14.76 -2.14
C ILE A 260 6.08 -14.63 -3.55
N LYS A 261 7.21 -15.25 -3.81
CA LYS A 261 7.84 -15.26 -5.16
C LYS A 261 6.90 -15.82 -6.23
N GLY A 262 6.19 -16.92 -5.92
CA GLY A 262 5.24 -17.53 -6.85
C GLY A 262 4.02 -16.63 -7.11
N ILE A 263 3.44 -16.05 -6.07
CA ILE A 263 2.31 -15.12 -6.16
C ILE A 263 2.72 -13.88 -6.95
N ASN A 264 3.87 -13.29 -6.65
CA ASN A 264 4.38 -12.12 -7.36
C ASN A 264 4.68 -12.41 -8.84
N LYS A 265 5.17 -13.61 -9.17
CA LYS A 265 5.35 -14.03 -10.55
C LYS A 265 4.00 -14.10 -11.28
N THR A 266 2.96 -14.67 -10.67
CA THR A 266 1.61 -14.66 -11.23
C THR A 266 1.14 -13.23 -11.45
N LYS A 267 1.24 -12.37 -10.41
CA LYS A 267 0.84 -10.96 -10.48
C LYS A 267 1.55 -10.21 -11.61
N SER A 268 2.86 -10.38 -11.76
CA SER A 268 3.63 -9.69 -12.80
C SER A 268 3.39 -10.22 -14.23
N THR A 269 2.83 -11.43 -14.38
CA THR A 269 2.56 -12.05 -15.67
C THR A 269 1.24 -11.55 -16.28
N TYR A 270 0.21 -11.32 -15.45
CA TYR A 270 -1.12 -10.97 -15.92
C TYR A 270 -1.42 -9.49 -15.63
N LYS A 271 -1.73 -8.72 -16.69
CA LYS A 271 -1.96 -7.28 -16.62
C LYS A 271 -3.10 -6.93 -15.67
N ILE A 272 -4.20 -7.67 -15.73
CA ILE A 272 -5.38 -7.45 -14.85
C ILE A 272 -5.05 -7.46 -13.35
N LEU A 273 -3.96 -8.13 -12.94
CA LEU A 273 -3.51 -8.15 -11.55
C LEU A 273 -2.62 -6.96 -11.17
N GLN A 274 -2.26 -6.11 -12.14
CA GLN A 274 -1.39 -4.95 -11.95
C GLN A 274 -2.15 -3.62 -12.05
N GLU A 275 -3.47 -3.68 -12.13
CA GLU A 275 -4.35 -2.52 -12.24
C GLU A 275 -5.51 -2.61 -11.25
N ASP A 276 -6.06 -1.46 -10.88
CA ASP A 276 -7.33 -1.38 -10.16
C ASP A 276 -8.47 -1.22 -11.17
N SER A 277 -9.36 -2.18 -11.20
CA SER A 277 -10.46 -2.26 -12.14
C SER A 277 -11.75 -2.71 -11.43
N LYS A 278 -12.86 -2.77 -12.15
CA LYS A 278 -14.16 -3.14 -11.57
C LYS A 278 -14.13 -4.52 -10.93
N VAL A 279 -14.57 -4.59 -9.68
CA VAL A 279 -14.66 -5.81 -8.89
C VAL A 279 -16.12 -6.05 -8.51
N TYR A 280 -16.55 -7.29 -8.66
CA TYR A 280 -17.89 -7.77 -8.27
C TYR A 280 -17.74 -8.94 -7.32
N ILE A 281 -18.31 -8.83 -6.12
CA ILE A 281 -18.34 -9.95 -5.19
C ILE A 281 -19.21 -11.07 -5.78
N TYR A 282 -18.67 -12.27 -5.80
CA TYR A 282 -19.39 -13.47 -6.19
C TYR A 282 -19.92 -14.18 -4.94
N ASP A 283 -21.24 -14.22 -4.79
CA ASP A 283 -21.88 -14.83 -3.62
C ASP A 283 -21.97 -16.34 -3.79
N PHE A 284 -21.21 -17.07 -3.01
CA PHE A 284 -21.28 -18.54 -2.92
C PHE A 284 -22.36 -19.05 -1.98
N HIS A 285 -23.14 -18.16 -1.33
CA HIS A 285 -24.09 -18.51 -0.26
C HIS A 285 -23.45 -19.32 0.88
N ASN A 286 -22.13 -19.14 1.08
CA ASN A 286 -21.33 -19.81 2.09
C ASN A 286 -20.36 -18.79 2.73
N ASN A 287 -20.52 -18.53 4.01
CA ASN A 287 -19.73 -17.54 4.74
C ASN A 287 -18.26 -17.93 4.97
N LYS A 288 -17.86 -19.15 4.63
CA LYS A 288 -16.45 -19.61 4.65
C LYS A 288 -15.74 -19.32 3.33
N VAL A 289 -16.50 -19.05 2.26
CA VAL A 289 -15.94 -18.82 0.93
C VAL A 289 -16.06 -17.34 0.58
N PHE A 290 -14.93 -16.73 0.28
CA PHE A 290 -14.86 -15.39 -0.31
C PHE A 290 -14.57 -15.52 -1.80
N GLY A 291 -15.26 -14.78 -2.63
CA GLY A 291 -14.97 -14.74 -4.05
C GLY A 291 -15.32 -13.42 -4.70
N TYR A 292 -14.57 -13.10 -5.72
CA TYR A 292 -14.85 -11.92 -6.55
C TYR A 292 -14.43 -12.14 -8.00
N ILE A 293 -15.13 -11.44 -8.87
CA ILE A 293 -14.82 -11.34 -10.30
C ILE A 293 -14.23 -9.96 -10.55
N ARG A 294 -13.19 -9.91 -11.37
CA ARG A 294 -12.63 -8.66 -11.89
C ARG A 294 -12.59 -8.71 -13.41
N GLU A 295 -12.94 -7.58 -14.04
CA GLU A 295 -12.74 -7.32 -15.45
C GLU A 295 -11.64 -6.27 -15.61
N SER A 296 -10.68 -6.49 -16.54
CA SER A 296 -9.62 -5.52 -16.82
C SER A 296 -10.18 -4.18 -17.32
N ASN A 297 -9.40 -3.10 -17.19
CA ASN A 297 -9.83 -1.77 -17.60
C ASN A 297 -10.09 -1.66 -19.11
N ASP A 298 -9.41 -2.48 -19.94
CA ASP A 298 -9.64 -2.58 -21.36
C ASP A 298 -10.75 -3.58 -21.74
N GLY A 299 -11.28 -4.33 -20.77
CA GLY A 299 -12.34 -5.32 -20.95
C GLY A 299 -11.91 -6.61 -21.66
N GLU A 300 -10.60 -6.84 -21.81
CA GLU A 300 -10.05 -7.99 -22.54
C GLU A 300 -9.76 -9.19 -21.63
N GLU A 301 -9.53 -8.96 -20.34
CA GLU A 301 -9.18 -10.00 -19.40
C GLU A 301 -10.23 -10.08 -18.27
N ASN A 302 -10.48 -11.29 -17.78
CA ASN A 302 -11.35 -11.54 -16.63
C ASN A 302 -10.68 -12.51 -15.67
N ILE A 303 -10.90 -12.33 -14.37
CA ILE A 303 -10.52 -13.29 -13.35
C ILE A 303 -11.68 -13.57 -12.40
N LEU A 304 -11.68 -14.79 -11.86
CA LEU A 304 -12.46 -15.18 -10.69
C LEU A 304 -11.45 -15.62 -9.62
N VAL A 305 -11.45 -14.94 -8.49
CA VAL A 305 -10.67 -15.32 -7.30
C VAL A 305 -11.61 -15.93 -6.28
N ILE A 306 -11.21 -17.05 -5.70
CA ILE A 306 -11.99 -17.80 -4.69
C ILE A 306 -11.05 -18.17 -3.54
N ALA A 307 -11.45 -17.90 -2.31
CA ALA A 307 -10.66 -18.20 -1.12
C ALA A 307 -11.51 -18.89 -0.04
N ASN A 308 -10.95 -19.92 0.56
CA ASN A 308 -11.48 -20.47 1.80
C ASN A 308 -10.97 -19.62 2.97
N LEU A 309 -11.87 -18.93 3.67
CA LEU A 309 -11.53 -18.09 4.83
C LEU A 309 -11.45 -18.88 6.14
N CYS A 310 -11.78 -20.18 6.12
CA CYS A 310 -11.69 -21.05 7.29
C CYS A 310 -10.26 -21.59 7.43
N GLU A 311 -9.73 -21.50 8.64
CA GLU A 311 -8.37 -21.95 8.94
C GLU A 311 -8.26 -23.45 9.24
N THR A 312 -9.38 -24.10 9.58
CA THR A 312 -9.39 -25.47 10.12
C THR A 312 -10.15 -26.46 9.27
N GLU A 313 -11.04 -25.99 8.40
CA GLU A 313 -11.94 -26.85 7.64
C GLU A 313 -11.87 -26.52 6.14
N GLY A 314 -11.80 -27.55 5.33
CA GLY A 314 -12.00 -27.42 3.90
C GLY A 314 -13.47 -27.13 3.55
N VAL A 315 -13.72 -26.60 2.38
CA VAL A 315 -15.05 -26.21 1.92
C VAL A 315 -15.23 -26.54 0.44
N GLU A 316 -16.39 -27.07 0.08
CA GLU A 316 -16.76 -27.20 -1.31
C GLU A 316 -17.33 -25.88 -1.85
N PHE A 317 -16.96 -25.54 -3.07
CA PHE A 317 -17.63 -24.52 -3.84
C PHE A 317 -18.07 -25.05 -5.20
N TYR A 318 -19.12 -24.43 -5.72
CA TYR A 318 -19.64 -24.74 -7.04
C TYR A 318 -19.80 -23.47 -7.87
N VAL A 319 -19.27 -23.48 -9.07
CA VAL A 319 -19.44 -22.40 -10.06
C VAL A 319 -20.03 -23.00 -11.33
N PRO A 320 -21.29 -22.75 -11.63
CA PRO A 320 -21.89 -23.10 -12.93
C PRO A 320 -21.54 -22.04 -13.98
N ASN A 321 -21.50 -22.46 -15.25
CA ASN A 321 -21.36 -21.58 -16.40
C ASN A 321 -20.14 -20.63 -16.32
N LEU A 322 -18.98 -21.16 -15.91
CA LEU A 322 -17.75 -20.39 -15.72
C LEU A 322 -17.33 -19.66 -16.99
N TYR A 323 -17.51 -20.30 -18.16
CA TYR A 323 -17.14 -19.72 -19.46
C TYR A 323 -17.98 -18.47 -19.77
N ASN A 324 -19.25 -18.50 -19.45
CA ASN A 324 -20.10 -17.34 -19.57
C ASN A 324 -19.71 -16.24 -18.56
N LEU A 325 -19.39 -16.65 -17.33
CA LEU A 325 -18.98 -15.76 -16.25
C LEU A 325 -17.68 -15.00 -16.61
N LEU A 326 -16.70 -15.69 -17.19
CA LEU A 326 -15.41 -15.12 -17.58
C LEU A 326 -15.35 -14.74 -19.07
N ARG A 327 -16.44 -14.91 -19.82
CA ARG A 327 -16.58 -14.54 -21.25
C ARG A 327 -15.55 -15.19 -22.17
N SER A 328 -15.19 -16.43 -21.89
CA SER A 328 -14.22 -17.22 -22.67
C SER A 328 -14.45 -18.70 -22.44
N GLU A 329 -14.31 -19.52 -23.50
CA GLU A 329 -14.31 -20.97 -23.40
C GLU A 329 -12.95 -21.54 -22.95
N ARG A 330 -11.91 -20.69 -22.96
CA ARG A 330 -10.58 -21.04 -22.50
C ARG A 330 -10.26 -20.38 -21.18
N VAL A 331 -10.46 -21.12 -20.09
CA VAL A 331 -10.15 -20.68 -18.74
C VAL A 331 -8.92 -21.41 -18.21
N LEU A 332 -8.01 -20.66 -17.58
CA LEU A 332 -6.78 -21.17 -16.99
C LEU A 332 -6.85 -21.06 -15.46
N ASP A 333 -6.45 -22.11 -14.76
CA ASP A 333 -6.12 -22.02 -13.34
C ASP A 333 -4.69 -21.48 -13.18
N ILE A 334 -4.56 -20.24 -12.72
CA ILE A 334 -3.27 -19.56 -12.52
C ILE A 334 -2.89 -19.45 -11.05
N SER A 335 -3.53 -20.22 -10.17
CA SER A 335 -3.29 -20.24 -8.74
C SER A 335 -1.83 -20.50 -8.39
N HIS A 336 -1.40 -20.01 -7.24
CA HIS A 336 -0.17 -20.50 -6.61
C HIS A 336 -0.43 -21.89 -6.00
N GLY A 337 0.52 -22.82 -6.16
CA GLY A 337 0.37 -24.19 -5.68
C GLY A 337 -0.29 -25.13 -6.70
N HIS A 338 -1.21 -25.97 -6.24
CA HIS A 338 -1.90 -26.95 -7.10
C HIS A 338 -2.76 -26.22 -8.14
N ARG A 339 -2.56 -26.56 -9.41
CA ARG A 339 -3.33 -26.04 -10.55
C ARG A 339 -4.10 -27.16 -11.22
N MET A 340 -5.32 -26.84 -11.64
CA MET A 340 -6.11 -27.73 -12.49
C MET A 340 -5.51 -27.69 -13.91
N GLU A 341 -5.19 -28.85 -14.47
CA GLU A 341 -4.66 -28.95 -15.86
C GLU A 341 -5.71 -28.51 -16.88
N ARG A 342 -6.97 -28.77 -16.60
CA ARG A 342 -8.10 -28.38 -17.42
C ARG A 342 -9.22 -27.85 -16.55
N VAL A 343 -9.69 -26.66 -16.89
CA VAL A 343 -10.81 -26.01 -16.24
C VAL A 343 -12.06 -26.20 -17.10
N ALA A 344 -13.09 -26.83 -16.53
CA ALA A 344 -14.37 -27.05 -17.19
C ALA A 344 -15.31 -25.85 -16.97
N ASP A 345 -16.40 -25.80 -17.75
CA ASP A 345 -17.43 -24.77 -17.61
C ASP A 345 -18.16 -24.84 -16.27
N GLU A 346 -18.28 -26.07 -15.73
CA GLU A 346 -18.77 -26.31 -14.37
C GLU A 346 -17.61 -26.72 -13.48
N ILE A 347 -17.41 -26.01 -12.36
CA ILE A 347 -16.41 -26.36 -11.37
C ILE A 347 -17.11 -26.75 -10.08
N ASN A 348 -16.84 -27.97 -9.63
CA ASN A 348 -17.05 -28.41 -8.25
C ASN A 348 -15.67 -28.73 -7.68
N TYR A 349 -15.25 -28.03 -6.64
CA TYR A 349 -13.92 -28.17 -6.08
C TYR A 349 -13.94 -28.06 -4.56
N TYR A 350 -13.11 -28.84 -3.91
CA TYR A 350 -12.92 -28.80 -2.46
C TYR A 350 -11.67 -28.01 -2.12
N LEU A 351 -11.87 -26.75 -1.63
CA LEU A 351 -10.79 -25.90 -1.14
C LEU A 351 -10.30 -26.40 0.22
N GLN A 352 -9.01 -26.59 0.32
CA GLN A 352 -8.37 -26.79 1.63
C GLN A 352 -8.50 -25.55 2.52
N PRO A 353 -8.26 -25.64 3.84
CA PRO A 353 -8.16 -24.49 4.71
C PRO A 353 -7.18 -23.45 4.15
N ASN A 354 -7.56 -22.16 4.15
CA ASN A 354 -6.75 -21.05 3.61
C ASN A 354 -6.35 -21.18 2.13
N GLU A 355 -6.92 -22.10 1.35
CA GLU A 355 -6.59 -22.20 -0.08
C GLU A 355 -7.22 -21.05 -0.87
N VAL A 356 -6.42 -20.51 -1.80
CA VAL A 356 -6.86 -19.47 -2.75
C VAL A 356 -6.70 -19.96 -4.18
N LYS A 357 -7.79 -19.91 -4.93
CA LYS A 357 -7.85 -20.21 -6.36
C LYS A 357 -8.05 -18.94 -7.17
N ILE A 358 -7.40 -18.89 -8.33
CA ILE A 358 -7.59 -17.82 -9.30
C ILE A 358 -7.72 -18.40 -10.70
N PHE A 359 -8.86 -18.13 -11.31
CA PHE A 359 -9.17 -18.51 -12.69
C PHE A 359 -9.07 -17.28 -13.58
N TYR A 360 -8.37 -17.43 -14.69
CA TYR A 360 -8.08 -16.37 -15.66
C TYR A 360 -8.64 -16.74 -17.02
N ALA A 361 -9.18 -15.75 -17.69
CA ALA A 361 -9.64 -15.89 -19.07
C ALA A 361 -9.36 -14.62 -19.86
N LYS A 362 -9.09 -14.82 -21.15
CA LYS A 362 -9.04 -13.73 -22.12
C LYS A 362 -10.27 -13.80 -23.00
N LYS A 363 -10.93 -12.67 -23.17
CA LYS A 363 -12.20 -12.57 -23.88
C LYS A 363 -12.12 -13.08 -25.30
N GLY A 364 -13.02 -13.97 -25.65
CA GLY A 364 -13.15 -14.51 -27.00
C GLY A 364 -12.13 -15.59 -27.39
N GLU A 365 -11.32 -16.09 -26.41
CA GLU A 365 -10.47 -17.27 -26.61
C GLU A 365 -11.19 -18.59 -26.27
#